data_08452dacce8d4762fb24a08c52f538f1
#
_entry.id   08452dacce8d4762fb24a08c52f538f1
#
_cell.length_a   1.000
_cell.length_b   1.000
_cell.length_c   1.000
_cell.angle_alpha   90.00
_cell.angle_beta   90.00
_cell.angle_gamma   90.00
#
_symmetry.space_group_name_H-M   'P 1'
#
loop_
_entity.id
_entity.type
_entity.pdbx_description
1 polymer ?
#
loop_
_entity_poly.entity_id
_entity_poly.type
_entity_poly.pdbx_seq_one_letter_code
_entity_poly.pdbx_strand_id
1 'polypeptide(L)'
;MRKSKKILALISAAAMTAGLMACGATSQEAADTQADAAQDVAAEDAAAEDTTAQEEASQDAGADLSGSISMAGSTSMEKLANAVAESFMAKYPGVTVTAEFTGSSAGIEAVTAGSVDIGNSSRALKEEEKAAGVVENVVAIDGIAVVVDPANTVKDLTKDQLIAIYTGETKNWSELGGEDAPIVVIGREAGSGTRGAFEELVGVEDACAYASELDSTGAVIAKVASTPGAIGYASLDAIDDTVTAAALEGVEPTVENIKAGSYFLSRPFVMATKGEISEQNETVQALFDYLASDEGKAVISGVGLITVD
;
A
#
# COMPACT_ATOMS: atom_id res chain seq x y z
N MET A 1 30.45 36.89 32.95
CA MET A 1 30.51 36.17 34.25
C MET A 1 29.72 34.89 34.10
N ARG A 2 30.40 33.87 33.81
CA ARG A 2 30.62 32.52 34.40
C ARG A 2 29.54 32.10 35.40
N LYS A 3 28.87 30.98 35.10
CA LYS A 3 28.86 29.80 35.99
C LYS A 3 28.27 28.59 35.24
N SER A 4 29.19 27.67 34.92
CA SER A 4 28.93 26.26 34.56
C SER A 4 28.43 25.50 35.80
N LYS A 5 27.50 24.55 35.61
CA LYS A 5 27.34 23.41 36.53
C LYS A 5 27.22 22.11 35.72
N LYS A 6 28.27 21.30 35.90
CA LYS A 6 28.31 19.87 35.53
C LYS A 6 27.72 19.07 36.70
N ILE A 7 26.93 18.04 36.41
CA ILE A 7 26.64 16.89 37.28
C ILE A 7 26.38 15.75 36.32
N LEU A 8 27.22 14.82 36.13
CA LEU A 8 27.69 13.64 36.81
C LEU A 8 26.79 12.43 36.58
N ALA A 9 27.37 11.43 35.87
CA ALA A 9 26.84 10.12 35.51
C ALA A 9 26.65 9.25 36.78
N LEU A 10 25.65 8.36 36.70
CA LEU A 10 25.66 7.14 37.53
C LEU A 10 25.28 5.95 36.63
N ILE A 11 26.28 5.08 36.50
CA ILE A 11 26.22 3.74 35.94
C ILE A 11 25.71 2.82 37.05
N SER A 12 24.75 1.97 36.80
CA SER A 12 24.49 0.78 37.62
C SER A 12 24.29 -0.41 36.70
N ALA A 13 25.32 -1.24 36.70
CA ALA A 13 25.29 -2.60 36.20
C ALA A 13 24.83 -3.53 37.35
N ALA A 14 23.96 -4.47 37.06
CA ALA A 14 23.78 -5.66 37.88
C ALA A 14 23.47 -6.86 36.99
N ALA A 15 24.24 -7.89 37.21
CA ALA A 15 24.40 -9.10 36.44
C ALA A 15 23.49 -10.25 36.91
N MET A 16 23.26 -11.17 35.97
CA MET A 16 23.21 -12.66 36.07
C MET A 16 22.35 -13.33 37.15
N THR A 17 21.46 -14.23 36.69
CA THR A 17 21.56 -15.64 37.16
C THR A 17 20.94 -16.57 36.10
N ALA A 18 21.75 -17.58 35.77
CA ALA A 18 21.39 -18.76 34.98
C ALA A 18 20.71 -19.79 35.90
N GLY A 19 19.77 -20.55 35.31
CA GLY A 19 19.19 -21.73 35.96
C GLY A 19 18.90 -22.81 34.91
N LEU A 20 19.81 -23.77 34.82
CA LEU A 20 19.62 -25.07 34.18
C LEU A 20 18.94 -26.04 35.17
N MET A 21 18.04 -26.91 34.64
CA MET A 21 17.88 -28.35 35.00
C MET A 21 16.71 -28.87 34.15
N ALA A 22 16.84 -29.77 33.20
CA ALA A 22 17.33 -31.15 33.20
C ALA A 22 16.20 -32.19 33.43
N CYS A 23 16.04 -33.03 32.39
CA CYS A 23 15.71 -34.46 32.39
C CYS A 23 14.32 -34.97 32.77
N GLY A 24 13.81 -35.84 31.86
CA GLY A 24 12.81 -36.86 32.11
C GLY A 24 12.34 -37.56 30.85
N ALA A 25 13.06 -38.60 30.48
CA ALA A 25 12.74 -39.57 29.42
C ALA A 25 11.92 -40.70 30.00
N THR A 26 11.08 -41.35 29.17
CA THR A 26 10.79 -42.80 29.07
C THR A 26 9.69 -42.98 28.02
N SER A 27 9.94 -43.63 26.90
CA SER A 27 10.12 -45.04 26.55
C SER A 27 8.80 -45.79 26.34
N GLN A 28 8.72 -46.32 25.10
CA GLN A 28 8.30 -47.67 24.67
C GLN A 28 6.80 -47.99 24.62
N GLU A 29 6.23 -48.72 23.69
CA GLU A 29 6.62 -49.85 22.79
C GLU A 29 5.48 -50.07 21.80
N ALA A 30 5.68 -50.28 20.56
CA ALA A 30 5.75 -51.43 19.66
C ALA A 30 4.59 -52.43 19.70
N ALA A 31 4.04 -52.73 18.51
CA ALA A 31 3.69 -54.04 17.91
C ALA A 31 2.83 -53.75 16.67
N ASP A 32 3.27 -53.93 15.47
CA ASP A 32 3.50 -55.14 14.68
C ASP A 32 2.24 -56.00 14.46
N THR A 33 1.80 -56.09 13.22
CA THR A 33 1.40 -57.34 12.55
C THR A 33 1.24 -57.18 11.04
N GLN A 34 1.96 -58.04 10.35
CA GLN A 34 1.98 -58.36 8.93
C GLN A 34 0.74 -59.16 8.47
N ALA A 35 0.55 -59.16 7.17
CA ALA A 35 0.35 -60.23 6.19
C ALA A 35 -0.65 -59.79 5.14
N ASP A 36 -0.29 -59.70 3.89
CA ASP A 36 0.00 -60.68 2.82
C ASP A 36 -1.27 -61.19 2.12
N ALA A 37 -1.31 -60.97 0.83
CA ALA A 37 -1.61 -61.91 -0.23
C ALA A 37 -1.86 -61.26 -1.60
N ALA A 38 -1.03 -61.65 -2.52
CA ALA A 38 -1.08 -61.43 -3.95
C ALA A 38 -2.15 -62.32 -4.64
N GLN A 39 -2.55 -61.90 -5.83
CA GLN A 39 -2.75 -62.69 -7.10
C GLN A 39 -3.59 -61.82 -8.04
N ASP A 40 -3.06 -61.34 -9.15
CA ASP A 40 -2.78 -61.91 -10.46
C ASP A 40 -4.06 -62.38 -11.21
N VAL A 41 -4.31 -61.84 -12.37
CA VAL A 41 -4.44 -62.34 -13.69
C VAL A 41 -4.98 -61.35 -14.74
N ALA A 42 -4.19 -61.28 -15.81
CA ALA A 42 -4.49 -61.33 -17.24
C ALA A 42 -5.21 -60.17 -17.96
N ALA A 43 -4.46 -59.75 -18.92
CA ALA A 43 -4.70 -58.95 -20.09
C ALA A 43 -5.90 -59.37 -20.95
N GLU A 44 -6.50 -58.38 -21.61
CA GLU A 44 -6.91 -58.54 -23.01
C GLU A 44 -6.92 -57.16 -23.73
N ASP A 45 -6.39 -57.20 -24.89
CA ASP A 45 -6.02 -56.28 -25.93
C ASP A 45 -7.25 -55.73 -26.67
N ALA A 46 -7.31 -54.43 -26.96
CA ALA A 46 -7.98 -53.87 -28.14
C ALA A 46 -7.53 -52.45 -28.47
N ALA A 47 -6.70 -52.39 -29.49
CA ALA A 47 -6.62 -51.42 -30.61
C ALA A 47 -6.93 -49.92 -30.39
N ALA A 48 -5.88 -49.18 -30.62
CA ALA A 48 -5.69 -47.89 -31.26
C ALA A 48 -6.90 -47.15 -31.87
N GLU A 49 -7.08 -45.88 -31.47
CA GLU A 49 -7.24 -44.77 -32.44
C GLU A 49 -6.48 -43.57 -31.97
N ASP A 50 -5.50 -43.24 -32.79
CA ASP A 50 -4.64 -42.05 -32.74
C ASP A 50 -5.47 -40.81 -33.02
N THR A 51 -5.64 -39.91 -32.02
CA THR A 51 -6.00 -38.55 -32.23
C THR A 51 -4.96 -37.69 -31.50
N THR A 52 -3.90 -37.39 -32.21
CA THR A 52 -2.98 -36.30 -31.91
C THR A 52 -3.74 -34.98 -31.88
N ALA A 53 -4.28 -34.60 -30.72
CA ALA A 53 -4.51 -33.20 -30.38
C ALA A 53 -3.15 -32.63 -29.98
N GLN A 54 -2.52 -31.90 -30.87
CA GLN A 54 -1.47 -30.97 -30.54
C GLN A 54 -2.09 -29.92 -29.60
N GLU A 55 -1.94 -30.14 -28.30
CA GLU A 55 -1.85 -29.03 -27.36
C GLU A 55 -0.56 -28.29 -27.75
N GLU A 56 -0.73 -27.16 -28.45
CA GLU A 56 0.26 -26.14 -28.47
C GLU A 56 0.42 -25.64 -27.01
N ALA A 57 1.36 -26.26 -26.30
CA ALA A 57 1.94 -25.68 -25.12
C ALA A 57 2.52 -24.34 -25.55
N SER A 58 1.82 -23.24 -25.26
CA SER A 58 2.42 -21.94 -25.18
C SER A 58 3.57 -22.09 -24.19
N GLN A 59 4.79 -22.14 -24.73
CA GLN A 59 6.01 -22.10 -23.95
C GLN A 59 5.95 -20.79 -23.18
N ASP A 60 5.71 -20.90 -21.87
CA ASP A 60 5.82 -19.83 -20.91
C ASP A 60 7.26 -19.29 -20.95
N ALA A 61 7.47 -18.17 -21.67
CA ALA A 61 8.74 -17.48 -21.77
C ALA A 61 9.18 -16.87 -20.42
N GLY A 62 8.43 -17.13 -19.34
CA GLY A 62 8.65 -16.56 -18.01
C GLY A 62 9.51 -17.37 -17.05
N ALA A 63 9.78 -18.66 -17.35
CA ALA A 63 10.44 -19.55 -16.40
C ALA A 63 11.93 -19.24 -16.12
N ASP A 64 12.59 -18.44 -16.94
CA ASP A 64 14.03 -18.13 -16.82
C ASP A 64 14.34 -16.74 -16.25
N LEU A 65 13.33 -15.88 -15.99
CA LEU A 65 13.57 -14.56 -15.43
C LEU A 65 14.06 -14.66 -13.98
N SER A 66 15.19 -14.03 -13.68
CA SER A 66 15.77 -14.02 -12.34
C SER A 66 16.43 -12.68 -12.01
N GLY A 67 16.41 -12.32 -10.74
CA GLY A 67 16.99 -11.06 -10.26
C GLY A 67 16.26 -10.49 -9.08
N SER A 68 16.38 -9.16 -8.89
CA SER A 68 15.69 -8.48 -7.80
C SER A 68 15.13 -7.14 -8.27
N ILE A 69 14.03 -6.73 -7.65
CA ILE A 69 13.42 -5.42 -7.79
C ILE A 69 13.28 -4.83 -6.38
N SER A 70 13.79 -3.63 -6.21
CA SER A 70 13.64 -2.85 -4.97
C SER A 70 12.70 -1.68 -5.20
N MET A 71 11.73 -1.51 -4.30
CA MET A 71 10.77 -0.41 -4.32
C MET A 71 10.81 0.36 -3.01
N ALA A 72 10.62 1.67 -3.05
CA ALA A 72 10.40 2.47 -1.86
C ALA A 72 9.37 3.56 -2.12
N GLY A 73 8.64 4.02 -1.09
CA GLY A 73 7.81 5.20 -1.23
C GLY A 73 6.47 5.18 -0.51
N SER A 74 5.41 5.49 -1.23
CA SER A 74 4.08 5.79 -0.70
C SER A 74 3.50 4.69 0.19
N THR A 75 3.12 5.04 1.41
CA THR A 75 2.38 4.16 2.32
C THR A 75 0.95 3.86 1.84
N SER A 76 0.37 4.71 0.98
CA SER A 76 -0.93 4.44 0.36
C SER A 76 -0.86 3.38 -0.74
N MET A 77 0.34 3.10 -1.27
CA MET A 77 0.54 2.06 -2.28
C MET A 77 0.94 0.71 -1.67
N GLU A 78 0.97 0.59 -0.35
CA GLU A 78 1.41 -0.63 0.36
C GLU A 78 0.65 -1.86 -0.10
N LYS A 79 -0.68 -1.78 -0.15
CA LYS A 79 -1.55 -2.89 -0.56
C LYS A 79 -1.31 -3.29 -2.01
N LEU A 80 -1.21 -2.31 -2.92
CA LEU A 80 -0.89 -2.55 -4.33
C LEU A 80 0.50 -3.15 -4.51
N ALA A 81 1.52 -2.53 -3.92
CA ALA A 81 2.91 -2.95 -4.09
C ALA A 81 3.14 -4.38 -3.58
N ASN A 82 2.54 -4.72 -2.42
CA ASN A 82 2.63 -6.08 -1.88
C ASN A 82 1.88 -7.10 -2.74
N ALA A 83 0.65 -6.78 -3.21
CA ALA A 83 -0.11 -7.69 -4.08
C ALA A 83 0.58 -7.93 -5.43
N VAL A 84 1.15 -6.88 -6.02
CA VAL A 84 1.93 -6.97 -7.26
C VAL A 84 3.20 -7.78 -7.04
N ALA A 85 3.94 -7.53 -5.95
CA ALA A 85 5.16 -8.27 -5.63
C ALA A 85 4.87 -9.76 -5.43
N GLU A 86 3.83 -10.11 -4.68
CA GLU A 86 3.42 -11.49 -4.42
C GLU A 86 3.04 -12.20 -5.72
N SER A 87 2.17 -11.59 -6.53
CA SER A 87 1.70 -12.19 -7.78
C SER A 87 2.80 -12.29 -8.83
N PHE A 88 3.68 -11.28 -8.93
CA PHE A 88 4.82 -11.29 -9.84
C PHE A 88 5.85 -12.36 -9.46
N MET A 89 6.20 -12.50 -8.18
CA MET A 89 7.10 -13.56 -7.69
C MET A 89 6.48 -14.96 -7.84
N ALA A 90 5.16 -15.10 -7.72
CA ALA A 90 4.49 -16.38 -8.00
C ALA A 90 4.62 -16.78 -9.48
N LYS A 91 4.55 -15.80 -10.40
CA LYS A 91 4.73 -16.02 -11.84
C LYS A 91 6.21 -16.22 -12.22
N TYR A 92 7.12 -15.52 -11.57
CA TYR A 92 8.57 -15.56 -11.82
C TYR A 92 9.34 -15.93 -10.55
N PRO A 93 9.42 -17.21 -10.21
CA PRO A 93 10.01 -17.67 -8.92
C PRO A 93 11.51 -17.36 -8.77
N GLY A 94 12.20 -17.03 -9.86
CA GLY A 94 13.60 -16.59 -9.84
C GLY A 94 13.80 -15.12 -9.47
N VAL A 95 12.69 -14.34 -9.33
CA VAL A 95 12.73 -12.91 -9.01
C VAL A 95 12.37 -12.68 -7.55
N THR A 96 13.09 -11.76 -6.89
CA THR A 96 12.75 -11.25 -5.55
C THR A 96 12.32 -9.80 -5.66
N VAL A 97 11.14 -9.46 -5.15
CA VAL A 97 10.64 -8.09 -5.07
C VAL A 97 10.55 -7.66 -3.61
N THR A 98 11.13 -6.50 -3.30
CA THR A 98 11.07 -5.89 -1.96
C THR A 98 10.46 -4.50 -2.03
N ALA A 99 9.68 -4.11 -1.03
CA ALA A 99 9.05 -2.80 -0.96
C ALA A 99 9.19 -2.20 0.45
N GLU A 100 9.55 -0.91 0.53
CA GLU A 100 9.60 -0.11 1.75
C GLU A 100 8.62 1.05 1.66
N PHE A 101 7.93 1.37 2.77
CA PHE A 101 6.86 2.37 2.79
C PHE A 101 7.25 3.57 3.64
N THR A 102 7.95 4.52 3.01
CA THR A 102 8.62 5.67 3.64
C THR A 102 8.05 7.04 3.24
N GLY A 103 6.95 7.05 2.47
CA GLY A 103 6.34 8.26 1.90
C GLY A 103 6.81 8.54 0.47
N SER A 104 5.93 9.20 -0.32
CA SER A 104 6.17 9.41 -1.75
C SER A 104 7.45 10.19 -2.05
N SER A 105 7.70 11.29 -1.33
CA SER A 105 8.90 12.09 -1.57
C SER A 105 10.19 11.31 -1.31
N ALA A 106 10.24 10.51 -0.23
CA ALA A 106 11.39 9.65 0.07
C ALA A 106 11.60 8.56 -1.01
N GLY A 107 10.51 7.99 -1.54
CA GLY A 107 10.59 7.03 -2.66
C GLY A 107 11.13 7.66 -3.94
N ILE A 108 10.68 8.86 -4.28
CA ILE A 108 11.19 9.59 -5.45
C ILE A 108 12.64 10.01 -5.27
N GLU A 109 13.04 10.44 -4.07
CA GLU A 109 14.44 10.72 -3.75
C GLU A 109 15.31 9.46 -3.88
N ALA A 110 14.84 8.30 -3.41
CA ALA A 110 15.55 7.04 -3.46
C ALA A 110 15.77 6.56 -4.91
N VAL A 111 14.74 6.62 -5.78
CA VAL A 111 14.88 6.24 -7.18
C VAL A 111 15.75 7.25 -7.95
N THR A 112 15.66 8.54 -7.66
CA THR A 112 16.52 9.57 -8.23
C THR A 112 18.00 9.30 -7.93
N ALA A 113 18.28 8.90 -6.68
CA ALA A 113 19.63 8.55 -6.23
C ALA A 113 20.11 7.17 -6.77
N GLY A 114 19.22 6.37 -7.35
CA GLY A 114 19.52 5.00 -7.78
C GLY A 114 19.69 4.02 -6.61
N SER A 115 19.10 4.33 -5.46
CA SER A 115 19.13 3.46 -4.28
C SER A 115 18.07 2.36 -4.33
N VAL A 116 17.01 2.58 -5.12
CA VAL A 116 15.95 1.61 -5.46
C VAL A 116 15.68 1.65 -6.95
N ASP A 117 15.08 0.59 -7.46
CA ASP A 117 14.72 0.48 -8.88
C ASP A 117 13.44 1.28 -9.18
N ILE A 118 12.48 1.31 -8.25
CA ILE A 118 11.18 1.93 -8.41
C ILE A 118 10.85 2.81 -7.20
N GLY A 119 10.45 4.07 -7.48
CA GLY A 119 9.92 5.00 -6.49
C GLY A 119 8.40 5.04 -6.54
N ASN A 120 7.72 4.59 -5.48
CA ASN A 120 6.26 4.58 -5.40
C ASN A 120 5.74 5.95 -4.94
N SER A 121 4.87 6.57 -5.75
CA SER A 121 4.25 7.86 -5.44
C SER A 121 2.73 7.82 -5.59
N SER A 122 2.03 8.35 -4.61
CA SER A 122 0.58 8.51 -4.62
C SER A 122 0.14 9.95 -4.96
N ARG A 123 0.92 10.61 -5.79
CA ARG A 123 0.68 11.87 -6.48
C ARG A 123 1.44 11.89 -7.79
N ALA A 124 1.08 12.78 -8.69
CA ALA A 124 1.88 13.10 -9.85
C ALA A 124 3.30 13.54 -9.45
N LEU A 125 4.27 13.33 -10.32
CA LEU A 125 5.63 13.83 -10.10
C LEU A 125 5.66 15.34 -10.27
N LYS A 126 6.43 16.00 -9.40
CA LYS A 126 6.71 17.42 -9.53
C LYS A 126 7.65 17.69 -10.71
N GLU A 127 7.60 18.91 -11.23
CA GLU A 127 8.42 19.29 -12.37
C GLU A 127 9.94 19.19 -12.07
N GLU A 128 10.37 19.47 -10.83
CA GLU A 128 11.74 19.27 -10.42
C GLU A 128 12.17 17.79 -10.39
N GLU A 129 11.25 16.87 -10.06
CA GLU A 129 11.50 15.43 -10.04
C GLU A 129 11.64 14.90 -11.48
N LYS A 130 10.76 15.34 -12.39
CA LYS A 130 10.87 15.04 -13.83
C LYS A 130 12.15 15.63 -14.44
N ALA A 131 12.50 16.85 -14.06
CA ALA A 131 13.74 17.50 -14.52
C ALA A 131 15.02 16.79 -14.02
N ALA A 132 14.92 16.04 -12.91
CA ALA A 132 16.00 15.18 -12.41
C ALA A 132 16.11 13.84 -13.17
N GLY A 133 15.30 13.62 -14.20
CA GLY A 133 15.31 12.42 -15.04
C GLY A 133 14.47 11.27 -14.50
N VAL A 134 13.52 11.56 -13.58
CA VAL A 134 12.55 10.57 -13.12
C VAL A 134 11.36 10.54 -14.06
N VAL A 135 10.98 9.35 -14.50
CA VAL A 135 9.84 9.11 -15.40
C VAL A 135 8.62 8.68 -14.60
N GLU A 136 7.48 9.31 -14.92
CA GLU A 136 6.19 9.05 -14.31
C GLU A 136 5.47 7.90 -15.02
N ASN A 137 5.46 6.71 -14.42
CA ASN A 137 4.70 5.58 -14.94
C ASN A 137 3.43 5.43 -14.10
N VAL A 138 2.30 5.91 -14.60
CA VAL A 138 1.00 5.76 -13.93
C VAL A 138 0.54 4.32 -14.07
N VAL A 139 0.33 3.62 -12.95
CA VAL A 139 -0.05 2.20 -12.92
C VAL A 139 -1.50 1.99 -12.48
N ALA A 140 -2.07 2.93 -11.75
CA ALA A 140 -3.46 2.88 -11.31
C ALA A 140 -3.99 4.28 -10.97
N ILE A 141 -5.31 4.41 -10.84
CA ILE A 141 -5.97 5.58 -10.25
C ILE A 141 -6.59 5.17 -8.92
N ASP A 142 -6.40 6.00 -7.92
CA ASP A 142 -6.91 5.85 -6.56
C ASP A 142 -7.80 7.03 -6.17
N GLY A 143 -8.76 6.79 -5.28
CA GLY A 143 -9.54 7.83 -4.63
C GLY A 143 -8.96 8.20 -3.27
N ILE A 144 -9.02 9.49 -2.92
CA ILE A 144 -8.74 9.94 -1.55
C ILE A 144 -10.07 10.07 -0.81
N ALA A 145 -10.34 9.16 0.11
CA ALA A 145 -11.52 9.26 0.97
C ALA A 145 -11.25 10.22 2.13
N VAL A 146 -12.19 11.13 2.37
CA VAL A 146 -12.27 11.88 3.63
C VAL A 146 -12.89 10.95 4.67
N VAL A 147 -12.20 10.74 5.78
CA VAL A 147 -12.64 9.83 6.85
C VAL A 147 -12.94 10.58 8.13
N VAL A 148 -14.00 10.20 8.79
CA VAL A 148 -14.41 10.78 10.07
C VAL A 148 -14.54 9.70 11.14
N ASP A 149 -14.45 10.10 12.40
CA ASP A 149 -14.78 9.29 13.56
C ASP A 149 -16.13 8.58 13.35
N PRO A 150 -16.22 7.27 13.63
CA PRO A 150 -17.44 6.48 13.36
C PRO A 150 -18.71 7.02 14.06
N ALA A 151 -18.56 7.71 15.19
CA ALA A 151 -19.67 8.34 15.90
C ALA A 151 -20.11 9.68 15.30
N ASN A 152 -19.36 10.25 14.36
CA ASN A 152 -19.72 11.51 13.74
C ASN A 152 -21.02 11.39 12.93
N THR A 153 -21.92 12.35 13.13
CA THR A 153 -23.23 12.40 12.45
C THR A 153 -23.18 13.14 11.10
N VAL A 154 -22.14 13.98 10.88
CA VAL A 154 -21.91 14.67 9.60
C VAL A 154 -21.17 13.71 8.66
N LYS A 155 -21.88 13.22 7.64
CA LYS A 155 -21.36 12.22 6.68
C LYS A 155 -21.32 12.72 5.24
N ASP A 156 -21.62 13.99 5.02
CA ASP A 156 -21.52 14.66 3.72
C ASP A 156 -20.99 16.07 3.95
N LEU A 157 -19.98 16.45 3.17
CA LEU A 157 -19.32 17.75 3.27
C LEU A 157 -19.24 18.38 1.87
N THR A 158 -19.52 19.67 1.80
CA THR A 158 -19.20 20.42 0.59
C THR A 158 -17.70 20.71 0.53
N LYS A 159 -17.18 21.02 -0.67
CA LYS A 159 -15.78 21.42 -0.84
C LYS A 159 -15.45 22.65 0.02
N ASP A 160 -16.32 23.65 0.11
CA ASP A 160 -16.13 24.83 0.93
C ASP A 160 -16.07 24.52 2.43
N GLN A 161 -16.91 23.59 2.90
CA GLN A 161 -16.85 23.11 4.28
C GLN A 161 -15.54 22.36 4.57
N LEU A 162 -15.08 21.54 3.62
CA LEU A 162 -13.82 20.84 3.74
C LEU A 162 -12.65 21.84 3.84
N ILE A 163 -12.62 22.87 2.99
CA ILE A 163 -11.66 23.97 3.05
C ILE A 163 -11.69 24.64 4.44
N ALA A 164 -12.87 25.05 4.89
CA ALA A 164 -13.02 25.73 6.18
C ALA A 164 -12.56 24.88 7.38
N ILE A 165 -12.77 23.57 7.33
CA ILE A 165 -12.27 22.64 8.36
C ILE A 165 -10.74 22.57 8.31
N TYR A 166 -10.17 22.31 7.14
CA TYR A 166 -8.72 22.09 7.02
C TYR A 166 -7.90 23.36 7.22
N THR A 167 -8.45 24.54 6.91
CA THR A 167 -7.82 25.84 7.22
C THR A 167 -8.03 26.29 8.68
N GLY A 168 -8.86 25.59 9.44
CA GLY A 168 -9.15 25.89 10.85
C GLY A 168 -10.12 27.08 11.04
N GLU A 169 -10.89 27.44 10.01
CA GLU A 169 -11.97 28.41 10.10
C GLU A 169 -13.16 27.80 10.86
N THR A 170 -13.59 26.58 10.47
CA THR A 170 -14.60 25.80 11.18
C THR A 170 -13.92 24.86 12.18
N LYS A 171 -14.30 24.97 13.47
CA LYS A 171 -13.63 24.25 14.58
C LYS A 171 -14.54 23.34 15.37
N ASN A 172 -15.84 23.36 15.10
CA ASN A 172 -16.83 22.59 15.83
C ASN A 172 -17.83 21.95 14.85
N TRP A 173 -18.14 20.68 15.06
CA TRP A 173 -19.09 19.95 14.21
C TRP A 173 -20.51 20.55 14.25
N SER A 174 -20.90 21.22 15.34
CA SER A 174 -22.20 21.90 15.44
C SER A 174 -22.37 23.03 14.42
N GLU A 175 -21.28 23.63 13.93
CA GLU A 175 -21.32 24.63 12.85
C GLU A 175 -21.76 24.03 11.50
N LEU A 176 -21.65 22.69 11.39
CA LEU A 176 -22.01 21.90 10.21
C LEU A 176 -23.26 21.03 10.42
N GLY A 177 -24.02 21.29 11.49
CA GLY A 177 -25.24 20.55 11.83
C GLY A 177 -24.99 19.21 12.55
N GLY A 178 -23.76 18.95 12.98
CA GLY A 178 -23.39 17.82 13.83
C GLY A 178 -23.55 18.11 15.31
N GLU A 179 -22.94 17.26 16.14
CA GLU A 179 -22.93 17.42 17.60
C GLU A 179 -22.01 18.56 18.04
N ASP A 180 -22.21 19.09 19.25
CA ASP A 180 -21.30 20.09 19.85
C ASP A 180 -20.00 19.42 20.29
N ALA A 181 -19.10 19.22 19.35
CA ALA A 181 -17.81 18.58 19.54
C ALA A 181 -16.72 19.30 18.70
N PRO A 182 -15.50 19.46 19.24
CA PRO A 182 -14.42 20.07 18.49
C PRO A 182 -14.00 19.19 17.31
N ILE A 183 -13.65 19.82 16.18
CA ILE A 183 -13.07 19.13 15.04
C ILE A 183 -11.57 18.91 15.28
N VAL A 184 -11.10 17.67 15.16
CA VAL A 184 -9.69 17.30 15.29
C VAL A 184 -9.15 16.90 13.92
N VAL A 185 -8.43 17.79 13.28
CA VAL A 185 -7.93 17.58 11.92
C VAL A 185 -6.64 16.74 11.94
N ILE A 186 -6.71 15.55 11.37
CA ILE A 186 -5.59 14.61 11.28
C ILE A 186 -5.06 14.62 9.85
N GLY A 187 -3.77 14.87 9.71
CA GLY A 187 -3.08 14.90 8.41
C GLY A 187 -1.90 13.96 8.36
N ARG A 188 -1.16 14.09 7.27
CA ARG A 188 0.06 13.35 6.99
C ARG A 188 1.27 14.28 7.06
N GLU A 189 2.45 13.69 7.22
CA GLU A 189 3.75 14.36 7.11
C GLU A 189 3.94 15.03 5.73
N ALA A 190 4.83 16.03 5.67
CA ALA A 190 5.06 16.82 4.45
C ALA A 190 5.55 16.01 3.24
N GLY A 191 6.21 14.85 3.47
CA GLY A 191 6.67 13.93 2.42
C GLY A 191 5.59 13.02 1.82
N SER A 192 4.36 13.07 2.38
CA SER A 192 3.26 12.24 1.92
C SER A 192 2.70 12.70 0.58
N GLY A 193 2.63 11.76 -0.39
CA GLY A 193 1.95 12.02 -1.65
C GLY A 193 0.44 12.19 -1.48
N THR A 194 -0.17 11.50 -0.50
CA THR A 194 -1.59 11.65 -0.19
C THR A 194 -1.90 13.06 0.31
N ARG A 195 -1.04 13.62 1.18
CA ARG A 195 -1.17 15.01 1.62
C ARG A 195 -1.07 15.96 0.44
N GLY A 196 -0.01 15.83 -0.37
CA GLY A 196 0.18 16.73 -1.52
C GLY A 196 -1.00 16.70 -2.49
N ALA A 197 -1.48 15.50 -2.87
CA ALA A 197 -2.62 15.38 -3.77
C ALA A 197 -3.93 15.90 -3.13
N PHE A 198 -4.16 15.63 -1.85
CA PHE A 198 -5.33 16.14 -1.13
C PHE A 198 -5.34 17.66 -1.06
N GLU A 199 -4.24 18.27 -0.62
CA GLU A 199 -4.13 19.72 -0.48
C GLU A 199 -4.28 20.43 -1.83
N GLU A 200 -3.67 19.90 -2.90
CA GLU A 200 -3.80 20.42 -4.27
C GLU A 200 -5.24 20.34 -4.77
N LEU A 201 -5.89 19.17 -4.69
CA LEU A 201 -7.26 18.95 -5.21
C LEU A 201 -8.31 19.78 -4.45
N VAL A 202 -8.13 19.94 -3.15
CA VAL A 202 -8.99 20.78 -2.30
C VAL A 202 -8.67 22.26 -2.51
N GLY A 203 -7.42 22.63 -2.78
CA GLY A 203 -6.95 23.99 -2.93
C GLY A 203 -6.56 24.63 -1.59
N VAL A 204 -5.91 23.85 -0.71
CA VAL A 204 -5.50 24.25 0.64
C VAL A 204 -4.00 24.04 0.88
N GLU A 205 -3.20 24.06 -0.18
CA GLU A 205 -1.76 23.88 -0.12
C GLU A 205 -1.12 24.86 0.87
N ASP A 206 -0.28 24.33 1.76
CA ASP A 206 0.38 25.10 2.82
C ASP A 206 -0.54 25.87 3.80
N ALA A 207 -1.86 25.67 3.73
CA ALA A 207 -2.85 26.35 4.55
C ALA A 207 -3.49 25.48 5.63
N CYS A 208 -3.21 24.17 5.64
CA CYS A 208 -3.84 23.24 6.55
C CYS A 208 -3.41 23.42 8.01
N ALA A 209 -4.41 23.44 8.91
CA ALA A 209 -4.22 23.55 10.36
C ALA A 209 -4.37 22.18 11.02
N TYR A 210 -3.42 21.27 10.80
CA TYR A 210 -3.44 19.93 11.38
C TYR A 210 -3.25 19.96 12.90
N ALA A 211 -4.08 19.21 13.61
CA ALA A 211 -3.90 18.93 15.03
C ALA A 211 -2.84 17.84 15.26
N SER A 212 -2.66 16.95 14.29
CA SER A 212 -1.65 15.90 14.30
C SER A 212 -1.25 15.52 12.88
N GLU A 213 0.04 15.32 12.65
CA GLU A 213 0.60 14.83 11.40
C GLU A 213 1.19 13.44 11.61
N LEU A 214 0.85 12.47 10.76
CA LEU A 214 1.21 11.06 10.92
C LEU A 214 2.00 10.57 9.71
N ASP A 215 2.82 9.56 9.91
CA ASP A 215 3.80 9.05 8.95
C ASP A 215 3.26 7.98 7.99
N SER A 216 2.03 7.49 8.20
CA SER A 216 1.46 6.45 7.35
C SER A 216 -0.06 6.55 7.18
N THR A 217 -0.57 5.95 6.09
CA THR A 217 -2.01 5.86 5.81
C THR A 217 -2.75 5.13 6.91
N GLY A 218 -2.23 3.98 7.35
CA GLY A 218 -2.84 3.20 8.45
C GLY A 218 -2.85 3.96 9.78
N ALA A 219 -1.83 4.76 10.08
CA ALA A 219 -1.78 5.58 11.29
C ALA A 219 -2.87 6.66 11.29
N VAL A 220 -3.19 7.27 10.13
CA VAL A 220 -4.31 8.23 10.01
C VAL A 220 -5.62 7.53 10.31
N ILE A 221 -5.90 6.38 9.69
CA ILE A 221 -7.13 5.60 9.91
C ILE A 221 -7.27 5.25 11.40
N ALA A 222 -6.24 4.67 12.00
CA ALA A 222 -6.25 4.30 13.41
C ALA A 222 -6.45 5.51 14.35
N LYS A 223 -5.85 6.66 14.00
CA LYS A 223 -5.99 7.88 14.79
C LYS A 223 -7.39 8.47 14.69
N VAL A 224 -7.98 8.50 13.50
CA VAL A 224 -9.37 8.96 13.30
C VAL A 224 -10.33 8.03 14.03
N ALA A 225 -10.19 6.70 13.89
CA ALA A 225 -11.02 5.71 14.56
C ALA A 225 -11.04 5.85 16.09
N SER A 226 -9.93 6.30 16.69
CA SER A 226 -9.75 6.37 18.13
C SER A 226 -9.92 7.77 18.75
N THR A 227 -10.18 8.80 17.92
CA THR A 227 -10.25 10.20 18.38
C THR A 227 -11.64 10.77 18.10
N PRO A 228 -12.48 10.97 19.13
CA PRO A 228 -13.79 11.62 18.98
C PRO A 228 -13.67 12.98 18.27
N GLY A 229 -14.53 13.20 17.28
CA GLY A 229 -14.56 14.41 16.48
C GLY A 229 -13.44 14.53 15.45
N ALA A 230 -12.67 13.47 15.23
CA ALA A 230 -11.59 13.49 14.23
C ALA A 230 -12.11 13.46 12.80
N ILE A 231 -11.36 14.13 11.93
CA ILE A 231 -11.45 14.07 10.47
C ILE A 231 -10.04 13.89 9.91
N GLY A 232 -9.90 13.08 8.87
CA GLY A 232 -8.65 12.85 8.17
C GLY A 232 -8.90 12.47 6.71
N TYR A 233 -7.85 12.05 6.02
CA TYR A 233 -7.93 11.54 4.65
C TYR A 233 -7.01 10.34 4.47
N ALA A 234 -7.45 9.40 3.65
CA ALA A 234 -6.69 8.19 3.34
C ALA A 234 -6.98 7.70 1.91
N SER A 235 -6.15 6.81 1.39
CA SER A 235 -6.42 6.07 0.16
C SER A 235 -7.69 5.25 0.32
N LEU A 236 -8.56 5.25 -0.69
CA LEU A 236 -9.84 4.54 -0.64
C LEU A 236 -9.66 3.03 -0.45
N ASP A 237 -8.64 2.46 -1.08
CA ASP A 237 -8.33 1.02 -0.98
C ASP A 237 -7.91 0.57 0.43
N ALA A 238 -7.47 1.51 1.28
CA ALA A 238 -7.06 1.25 2.65
C ALA A 238 -8.18 1.39 3.69
N ILE A 239 -9.36 1.91 3.30
CA ILE A 239 -10.47 2.14 4.23
C ILE A 239 -11.06 0.82 4.70
N ASP A 240 -11.33 0.75 5.99
CA ASP A 240 -12.02 -0.36 6.66
C ASP A 240 -13.23 0.15 7.48
N ASP A 241 -13.89 -0.75 8.20
CA ASP A 241 -15.09 -0.47 9.00
C ASP A 241 -14.81 0.27 10.33
N THR A 242 -13.56 0.58 10.63
CA THR A 242 -13.17 1.33 11.84
C THR A 242 -13.38 2.84 11.71
N VAL A 243 -13.53 3.35 10.50
CA VAL A 243 -13.82 4.76 10.21
C VAL A 243 -15.02 4.89 9.27
N THR A 244 -15.60 6.07 9.19
CA THR A 244 -16.65 6.36 8.21
C THR A 244 -16.06 7.24 7.09
N ALA A 245 -16.16 6.78 5.85
CA ALA A 245 -15.87 7.62 4.70
C ALA A 245 -17.04 8.59 4.45
N ALA A 246 -16.73 9.88 4.39
CA ALA A 246 -17.73 10.91 4.14
C ALA A 246 -17.97 11.09 2.63
N ALA A 247 -19.21 11.35 2.25
CA ALA A 247 -19.55 11.85 0.92
C ALA A 247 -19.02 13.28 0.74
N LEU A 248 -18.74 13.66 -0.49
CA LEU A 248 -18.38 15.03 -0.86
C LEU A 248 -19.35 15.53 -1.93
N GLU A 249 -19.99 16.67 -1.67
CA GLU A 249 -21.02 17.23 -2.56
C GLU A 249 -22.16 16.22 -2.87
N GLY A 250 -22.51 15.38 -1.89
CA GLY A 250 -23.50 14.31 -2.05
C GLY A 250 -22.99 13.08 -2.81
N VAL A 251 -21.70 13.01 -3.14
CA VAL A 251 -21.09 11.90 -3.89
C VAL A 251 -20.22 11.05 -2.96
N GLU A 252 -20.53 9.76 -2.86
CA GLU A 252 -19.76 8.82 -2.05
C GLU A 252 -18.42 8.48 -2.72
N PRO A 253 -17.34 8.25 -1.93
CA PRO A 253 -16.04 7.80 -2.44
C PRO A 253 -16.11 6.33 -2.85
N THR A 254 -16.56 6.06 -4.06
CA THR A 254 -16.60 4.71 -4.63
C THR A 254 -15.82 4.64 -5.93
N VAL A 255 -15.36 3.43 -6.29
CA VAL A 255 -14.66 3.17 -7.55
C VAL A 255 -15.49 3.64 -8.74
N GLU A 256 -16.81 3.42 -8.71
CA GLU A 256 -17.74 3.82 -9.76
C GLU A 256 -17.81 5.34 -9.91
N ASN A 257 -17.92 6.07 -8.79
CA ASN A 257 -17.99 7.53 -8.80
C ASN A 257 -16.67 8.18 -9.23
N ILE A 258 -15.54 7.56 -8.90
CA ILE A 258 -14.20 7.99 -9.34
C ILE A 258 -14.06 7.76 -10.85
N LYS A 259 -14.43 6.59 -11.37
CA LYS A 259 -14.43 6.28 -12.81
C LYS A 259 -15.35 7.21 -13.60
N ALA A 260 -16.48 7.57 -13.04
CA ALA A 260 -17.42 8.51 -13.64
C ALA A 260 -16.95 9.98 -13.58
N GLY A 261 -15.87 10.28 -12.83
CA GLY A 261 -15.37 11.64 -12.60
C GLY A 261 -16.31 12.49 -11.74
N SER A 262 -17.27 11.87 -11.04
CA SER A 262 -18.20 12.57 -10.15
C SER A 262 -17.61 12.80 -8.75
N TYR A 263 -16.71 11.93 -8.29
CA TYR A 263 -15.94 12.13 -7.07
C TYR A 263 -14.61 12.80 -7.39
N PHE A 264 -14.39 14.02 -6.91
CA PHE A 264 -13.27 14.86 -7.37
C PHE A 264 -11.91 14.57 -6.72
N LEU A 265 -11.86 13.88 -5.59
CA LEU A 265 -10.59 13.52 -4.93
C LEU A 265 -10.05 12.22 -5.51
N SER A 266 -9.54 12.27 -6.73
CA SER A 266 -8.85 11.16 -7.39
C SER A 266 -7.44 11.55 -7.82
N ARG A 267 -6.53 10.58 -7.83
CA ARG A 267 -5.11 10.80 -8.08
C ARG A 267 -4.45 9.62 -8.76
N PRO A 268 -3.32 9.81 -9.46
CA PRO A 268 -2.54 8.68 -9.96
C PRO A 268 -1.77 7.98 -8.84
N PHE A 269 -1.62 6.66 -8.98
CA PHE A 269 -0.57 5.88 -8.37
C PHE A 269 0.53 5.67 -9.40
N VAL A 270 1.74 6.07 -9.04
CA VAL A 270 2.91 6.11 -9.91
C VAL A 270 3.97 5.17 -9.39
N MET A 271 4.49 4.31 -10.26
CA MET A 271 5.73 3.58 -10.07
C MET A 271 6.82 4.25 -10.91
N ALA A 272 7.52 5.19 -10.29
CA ALA A 272 8.50 6.01 -10.98
C ALA A 272 9.83 5.28 -11.18
N THR A 273 10.47 5.52 -12.33
CA THR A 273 11.79 4.97 -12.68
C THR A 273 12.78 6.09 -13.01
N LYS A 274 14.06 5.83 -12.84
CA LYS A 274 15.11 6.74 -13.31
C LYS A 274 15.40 6.46 -14.78
N GLY A 275 14.90 7.30 -15.69
CA GLY A 275 14.86 7.03 -17.13
C GLY A 275 13.66 6.17 -17.55
N GLU A 276 13.54 5.93 -18.84
CA GLU A 276 12.45 5.19 -19.47
C GLU A 276 12.44 3.72 -19.03
N ILE A 277 11.26 3.06 -19.07
CA ILE A 277 11.12 1.63 -18.76
C ILE A 277 12.07 0.78 -19.60
N SER A 278 12.23 1.10 -20.89
CA SER A 278 13.12 0.39 -21.82
C SER A 278 14.61 0.48 -21.46
N GLU A 279 14.99 1.41 -20.58
CA GLU A 279 16.36 1.60 -20.10
C GLU A 279 16.64 0.86 -18.78
N GLN A 280 15.58 0.30 -18.15
CA GLN A 280 15.68 -0.43 -16.89
C GLN A 280 16.24 -1.85 -17.13
N ASN A 281 16.60 -2.52 -16.04
CA ASN A 281 16.98 -3.93 -16.10
C ASN A 281 15.77 -4.81 -16.52
N GLU A 282 16.05 -6.03 -16.95
CA GLU A 282 15.07 -6.96 -17.52
C GLU A 282 13.93 -7.29 -16.53
N THR A 283 14.21 -7.40 -15.23
CA THR A 283 13.19 -7.70 -14.23
C THR A 283 12.22 -6.54 -14.02
N VAL A 284 12.70 -5.30 -14.04
CA VAL A 284 11.85 -4.10 -13.97
C VAL A 284 11.00 -3.96 -15.22
N GLN A 285 11.56 -4.15 -16.43
CA GLN A 285 10.80 -4.14 -17.68
C GLN A 285 9.68 -5.19 -17.64
N ALA A 286 9.99 -6.42 -17.24
CA ALA A 286 9.02 -7.51 -17.13
C ALA A 286 7.92 -7.20 -16.09
N LEU A 287 8.21 -6.48 -15.00
CA LEU A 287 7.21 -6.05 -14.03
C LEU A 287 6.21 -5.06 -14.67
N PHE A 288 6.67 -4.09 -15.46
CA PHE A 288 5.77 -3.16 -16.14
C PHE A 288 4.96 -3.85 -17.25
N ASP A 289 5.54 -4.79 -17.98
CA ASP A 289 4.81 -5.63 -18.93
C ASP A 289 3.74 -6.48 -18.22
N TYR A 290 4.08 -7.02 -17.05
CA TYR A 290 3.13 -7.74 -16.20
C TYR A 290 1.98 -6.85 -15.75
N LEU A 291 2.26 -5.64 -15.25
CA LEU A 291 1.23 -4.68 -14.82
C LEU A 291 0.28 -4.27 -15.96
N ALA A 292 0.78 -4.20 -17.19
CA ALA A 292 -0.02 -3.92 -18.38
C ALA A 292 -0.87 -5.10 -18.87
N SER A 293 -0.54 -6.34 -18.46
CA SER A 293 -1.27 -7.55 -18.82
C SER A 293 -2.63 -7.66 -18.13
N ASP A 294 -3.50 -8.54 -18.64
CA ASP A 294 -4.80 -8.83 -18.01
C ASP A 294 -4.65 -9.34 -16.57
N GLU A 295 -3.60 -10.12 -16.29
CA GLU A 295 -3.29 -10.65 -14.97
C GLU A 295 -2.90 -9.52 -14.00
N GLY A 296 -1.99 -8.62 -14.40
CA GLY A 296 -1.61 -7.45 -13.61
C GLY A 296 -2.79 -6.49 -13.37
N LYS A 297 -3.60 -6.24 -14.40
CA LYS A 297 -4.83 -5.44 -14.28
C LYS A 297 -5.84 -6.09 -13.32
N ALA A 298 -5.92 -7.42 -13.28
CA ALA A 298 -6.76 -8.14 -12.31
C ALA A 298 -6.25 -7.95 -10.87
N VAL A 299 -4.92 -7.94 -10.64
CA VAL A 299 -4.33 -7.64 -9.33
C VAL A 299 -4.67 -6.22 -8.90
N ILE A 300 -4.47 -5.21 -9.77
CA ILE A 300 -4.81 -3.80 -9.50
C ILE A 300 -6.29 -3.65 -9.12
N SER A 301 -7.19 -4.23 -9.91
CA SER A 301 -8.64 -4.18 -9.64
C SER A 301 -9.01 -4.95 -8.36
N GLY A 302 -8.32 -6.06 -8.08
CA GLY A 302 -8.54 -6.91 -6.91
C GLY A 302 -8.23 -6.21 -5.59
N VAL A 303 -7.36 -5.22 -5.59
CA VAL A 303 -7.06 -4.38 -4.41
C VAL A 303 -7.96 -3.14 -4.32
N GLY A 304 -8.93 -2.95 -5.23
CA GLY A 304 -9.89 -1.84 -5.19
C GLY A 304 -9.47 -0.59 -5.94
N LEU A 305 -8.43 -0.69 -6.79
CA LEU A 305 -7.94 0.43 -7.60
C LEU A 305 -8.48 0.39 -9.03
N ILE A 306 -8.34 1.49 -9.74
CA ILE A 306 -8.78 1.64 -11.12
C ILE A 306 -7.58 1.46 -12.04
N THR A 307 -7.70 0.51 -12.99
CA THR A 307 -6.68 0.28 -14.02
C THR A 307 -6.59 1.44 -14.99
N VAL A 308 -5.39 1.67 -15.49
CA VAL A 308 -5.13 2.56 -16.63
C VAL A 308 -5.01 1.71 -17.90
N ASP A 309 -5.43 2.28 -19.06
CA ASP A 309 -5.39 1.61 -20.38
C ASP A 309 -3.98 1.64 -20.97
#